data_61f472180f7410fc76e8d93fadadb0ae
#
_entry.id   61f472180f7410fc76e8d93fadadb0ae
#
_cell.length_a   1.000
_cell.length_b   1.000
_cell.length_c   1.000
_cell.angle_alpha   90.00
_cell.angle_beta   90.00
_cell.angle_gamma   90.00
#
_symmetry.space_group_name_H-M   'P 1'
#
loop_
_entity.id
_entity.type
_entity.pdbx_description
1 polymer ?
#
loop_
_entity_poly.entity_id
_entity_poly.type
_entity_poly.pdbx_seq_one_letter_code
_entity_poly.pdbx_strand_id
1 'polypeptide(L)'
;RNAAPIFQALQGLLQDAVIDGRDIRILYAGKDGNFWKQVAEEYRLESLLEDRGIVSADEAQRIQHHACINVLLTVSSDELQGVLTGKMIEYFQSGSPVLAIVVGQNDPELQSILTDLEIGASFSDQPSDLQHVKSFILHEYLLWKSAGMNRKPVNVDVLKRKYSMDAVMAPLWSALDKTQSAI
;
A
#
# COMPACT_ATOMS: atom_id res chain seq x y z
N ARG A 1 -7.03 -11.96 -0.01
CA ARG A 1 -5.88 -11.13 0.39
C ARG A 1 -4.70 -12.04 0.64
N ASN A 2 -3.51 -11.66 0.20
CA ASN A 2 -2.30 -12.46 0.31
C ASN A 2 -1.16 -11.59 0.84
N ALA A 3 -0.65 -11.88 2.04
CA ALA A 3 0.47 -11.17 2.64
C ALA A 3 1.81 -11.89 2.42
N ALA A 4 1.78 -13.14 1.93
CA ALA A 4 2.97 -13.98 1.76
C ALA A 4 4.13 -13.29 1.01
N PRO A 5 3.92 -12.53 -0.10
CA PRO A 5 5.02 -11.88 -0.80
C PRO A 5 5.83 -10.92 0.07
N ILE A 6 5.19 -10.24 1.02
CA ILE A 6 5.86 -9.30 1.93
C ILE A 6 6.72 -10.06 2.93
N PHE A 7 6.16 -11.10 3.55
CA PHE A 7 6.89 -11.93 4.51
C PHE A 7 8.05 -12.67 3.85
N GLN A 8 7.83 -13.22 2.66
CA GLN A 8 8.87 -13.86 1.88
C GLN A 8 10.00 -12.89 1.50
N ALA A 9 9.63 -11.66 1.11
CA ALA A 9 10.62 -10.62 0.82
C ALA A 9 11.44 -10.25 2.05
N LEU A 10 10.79 -10.01 3.20
CA LEU A 10 11.44 -9.71 4.47
C LEU A 10 12.36 -10.86 4.93
N GLN A 11 11.87 -12.10 4.88
CA GLN A 11 12.67 -13.27 5.22
C GLN A 11 13.95 -13.33 4.37
N GLY A 12 13.83 -13.16 3.04
CA GLY A 12 15.00 -13.18 2.16
C GLY A 12 15.98 -12.05 2.47
N LEU A 13 15.51 -10.82 2.70
CA LEU A 13 16.37 -9.68 3.05
C LEU A 13 17.09 -9.87 4.38
N LEU A 14 16.45 -10.51 5.36
CA LEU A 14 17.06 -10.85 6.65
C LEU A 14 18.09 -11.98 6.50
N GLN A 15 17.79 -13.01 5.71
CA GLN A 15 18.73 -14.12 5.45
C GLN A 15 19.97 -13.65 4.68
N ASP A 16 19.79 -12.72 3.74
CA ASP A 16 20.89 -12.09 3.00
C ASP A 16 21.66 -11.06 3.84
N ALA A 17 21.25 -10.83 5.09
CA ALA A 17 21.82 -9.86 6.05
C ALA A 17 21.93 -8.43 5.51
N VAL A 18 21.04 -8.03 4.56
CA VAL A 18 21.00 -6.68 4.00
C VAL A 18 20.10 -5.74 4.81
N ILE A 19 19.25 -6.30 5.68
CA ILE A 19 18.49 -5.58 6.70
C ILE A 19 18.70 -6.23 8.07
N ASP A 20 18.58 -5.43 9.14
CA ASP A 20 18.71 -5.91 10.52
C ASP A 20 17.30 -6.15 11.12
N GLY A 21 17.04 -7.37 11.62
CA GLY A 21 15.76 -7.71 12.23
C GLY A 21 15.39 -6.83 13.45
N ARG A 22 16.39 -6.26 14.13
CA ARG A 22 16.17 -5.33 15.25
C ARG A 22 15.53 -4.02 14.82
N ASP A 23 15.65 -3.65 13.54
CA ASP A 23 15.07 -2.44 12.95
C ASP A 23 13.66 -2.69 12.40
N ILE A 24 13.22 -3.95 12.29
CA ILE A 24 11.96 -4.32 11.64
C ILE A 24 10.89 -4.63 12.67
N ARG A 25 9.71 -4.07 12.44
CA ARG A 25 8.49 -4.39 13.17
C ARG A 25 7.32 -4.41 12.21
N ILE A 26 6.54 -5.48 12.24
CA ILE A 26 5.32 -5.64 11.46
C ILE A 26 4.14 -5.36 12.39
N LEU A 27 3.46 -4.23 12.20
CA LEU A 27 2.30 -3.85 13.00
C LEU A 27 1.02 -4.23 12.27
N TYR A 28 0.18 -4.98 12.93
CA TYR A 28 -1.17 -5.27 12.46
C TYR A 28 -2.21 -4.72 13.44
N ALA A 29 -3.23 -4.02 12.90
CA ALA A 29 -4.39 -3.58 13.64
C ALA A 29 -5.66 -3.98 12.87
N GLY A 30 -6.50 -4.82 13.47
CA GLY A 30 -7.71 -5.31 12.82
C GLY A 30 -8.27 -6.61 13.43
N LYS A 31 -9.24 -7.21 12.73
CA LYS A 31 -9.94 -8.43 13.18
C LYS A 31 -9.21 -9.73 12.82
N ASP A 32 -8.34 -9.69 11.81
CA ASP A 32 -7.77 -10.89 11.20
C ASP A 32 -6.35 -11.21 11.74
N GLY A 33 -6.09 -10.93 13.02
CA GLY A 33 -4.77 -11.15 13.64
C GLY A 33 -4.26 -12.60 13.49
N ASN A 34 -5.13 -13.60 13.57
CA ASN A 34 -4.77 -15.00 13.39
C ASN A 34 -4.20 -15.29 11.99
N PHE A 35 -4.75 -14.66 10.94
CA PHE A 35 -4.21 -14.78 9.59
C PHE A 35 -2.76 -14.27 9.53
N TRP A 36 -2.49 -13.11 10.12
CA TRP A 36 -1.15 -12.53 10.13
C TRP A 36 -0.15 -13.37 10.94
N LYS A 37 -0.60 -13.95 12.07
CA LYS A 37 0.21 -14.86 12.89
C LYS A 37 0.60 -16.11 12.11
N GLN A 38 -0.35 -16.74 11.42
CA GLN A 38 -0.08 -17.92 10.59
C GLN A 38 0.94 -17.63 9.49
N VAL A 39 0.80 -16.51 8.78
CA VAL A 39 1.76 -16.13 7.76
C VAL A 39 3.13 -15.82 8.38
N ALA A 40 3.17 -15.14 9.52
CA ALA A 40 4.42 -14.85 10.21
C ALA A 40 5.16 -16.12 10.65
N GLU A 41 4.44 -17.13 11.17
CA GLU A 41 4.97 -18.43 11.55
C GLU A 41 5.54 -19.19 10.34
N GLU A 42 4.82 -19.19 9.21
CA GLU A 42 5.26 -19.84 7.97
C GLU A 42 6.64 -19.32 7.51
N TYR A 43 6.87 -18.01 7.65
CA TYR A 43 8.14 -17.37 7.28
C TYR A 43 9.11 -17.18 8.44
N ARG A 44 8.81 -17.70 9.65
CA ARG A 44 9.64 -17.58 10.87
C ARG A 44 9.93 -16.11 11.26
N LEU A 45 8.92 -15.27 11.12
CA LEU A 45 8.96 -13.83 11.43
C LEU A 45 7.97 -13.45 12.54
N GLU A 46 7.48 -14.42 13.32
CA GLU A 46 6.51 -14.20 14.41
C GLU A 46 7.03 -13.23 15.47
N SER A 47 8.34 -13.23 15.72
CA SER A 47 8.97 -12.30 16.67
C SER A 47 8.98 -10.84 16.21
N LEU A 48 8.76 -10.59 14.93
CA LEU A 48 8.66 -9.24 14.34
C LEU A 48 7.21 -8.75 14.23
N LEU A 49 6.23 -9.65 14.41
CA LEU A 49 4.81 -9.31 14.29
C LEU A 49 4.27 -8.81 15.64
N GLU A 50 3.65 -7.65 15.60
CA GLU A 50 2.91 -7.06 16.71
C GLU A 50 1.43 -6.91 16.31
N ASP A 51 0.57 -7.78 16.87
CA ASP A 51 -0.88 -7.74 16.66
C ASP A 51 -1.52 -6.87 17.75
N ARG A 52 -2.03 -5.70 17.35
CA ARG A 52 -2.73 -4.75 18.22
C ARG A 52 -4.23 -5.03 18.34
N GLY A 53 -4.75 -6.02 17.61
CA GLY A 53 -6.20 -6.27 17.58
C GLY A 53 -6.99 -5.10 17.01
N ILE A 54 -8.23 -4.94 17.47
CA ILE A 54 -9.09 -3.82 17.06
C ILE A 54 -8.69 -2.60 17.87
N VAL A 55 -8.33 -1.52 17.17
CA VAL A 55 -7.96 -0.23 17.76
C VAL A 55 -8.96 0.86 17.38
N SER A 56 -8.91 2.01 18.04
CA SER A 56 -9.69 3.19 17.65
C SER A 56 -9.22 3.77 16.32
N ALA A 57 -10.04 4.58 15.66
CA ALA A 57 -9.66 5.27 14.43
C ALA A 57 -8.42 6.16 14.62
N ASP A 58 -8.36 6.90 15.73
CA ASP A 58 -7.22 7.76 16.06
C ASP A 58 -5.93 6.97 16.25
N GLU A 59 -6.02 5.78 16.87
CA GLU A 59 -4.86 4.90 17.04
C GLU A 59 -4.43 4.31 15.70
N ALA A 60 -5.37 3.90 14.85
CA ALA A 60 -5.08 3.42 13.50
C ALA A 60 -4.34 4.49 12.68
N GLN A 61 -4.82 5.73 12.73
CA GLN A 61 -4.14 6.85 12.07
C GLN A 61 -2.73 7.08 12.62
N ARG A 62 -2.55 7.02 13.95
CA ARG A 62 -1.22 7.14 14.55
C ARG A 62 -0.27 6.05 14.07
N ILE A 63 -0.73 4.80 14.02
CA ILE A 63 0.05 3.68 13.50
C ILE A 63 0.46 3.95 12.05
N GLN A 64 -0.49 4.34 11.19
CA GLN A 64 -0.23 4.65 9.77
C GLN A 64 0.77 5.80 9.61
N HIS A 65 0.63 6.85 10.40
CA HIS A 65 1.55 7.99 10.40
C HIS A 65 2.96 7.65 10.88
N HIS A 66 3.12 6.66 11.76
CA HIS A 66 4.44 6.24 12.27
C HIS A 66 5.05 5.08 11.48
N ALA A 67 4.31 4.49 10.54
CA ALA A 67 4.83 3.45 9.68
C ALA A 67 5.85 3.99 8.69
N CYS A 68 6.95 3.27 8.47
CA CYS A 68 7.90 3.56 7.38
C CYS A 68 7.33 3.12 6.04
N ILE A 69 6.48 2.08 6.03
CA ILE A 69 5.74 1.58 4.86
C ILE A 69 4.34 1.21 5.32
N ASN A 70 3.31 1.73 4.66
CA ASN A 70 1.94 1.26 4.80
C ASN A 70 1.66 0.14 3.79
N VAL A 71 1.09 -0.96 4.26
CA VAL A 71 0.80 -2.14 3.42
C VAL A 71 -0.66 -2.16 3.01
N LEU A 72 -0.93 -2.20 1.71
CA LEU A 72 -2.25 -2.38 1.13
C LEU A 72 -2.37 -3.78 0.50
N LEU A 73 -3.26 -4.62 1.02
CA LEU A 73 -3.60 -5.89 0.40
C LEU A 73 -4.95 -5.76 -0.31
N THR A 74 -4.96 -5.89 -1.63
CA THR A 74 -6.16 -5.75 -2.45
C THR A 74 -6.33 -6.92 -3.41
N VAL A 75 -7.46 -6.96 -4.09
CA VAL A 75 -7.80 -7.94 -5.12
C VAL A 75 -8.20 -7.17 -6.36
N SER A 76 -7.74 -7.60 -7.51
CA SER A 76 -8.16 -7.05 -8.80
C SER A 76 -8.69 -8.16 -9.71
N SER A 77 -9.74 -7.86 -10.45
CA SER A 77 -10.32 -8.70 -11.50
C SER A 77 -10.83 -7.82 -12.64
N ASP A 78 -11.27 -8.41 -13.74
CA ASP A 78 -11.84 -7.67 -14.88
C ASP A 78 -13.00 -6.75 -14.47
N GLU A 79 -13.73 -7.10 -13.39
CA GLU A 79 -14.88 -6.35 -12.89
C GLU A 79 -14.52 -5.39 -11.74
N LEU A 80 -13.32 -5.52 -11.14
CA LEU A 80 -12.88 -4.80 -9.94
C LEU A 80 -11.47 -4.26 -10.15
N GLN A 81 -11.34 -3.18 -10.90
CA GLN A 81 -10.09 -2.43 -11.07
C GLN A 81 -10.24 -1.03 -10.47
N GLY A 82 -9.15 -0.45 -10.01
CA GLY A 82 -9.08 0.93 -9.54
C GLY A 82 -9.93 1.25 -8.31
N VAL A 83 -10.25 0.25 -7.48
CA VAL A 83 -11.08 0.47 -6.29
C VAL A 83 -10.30 1.27 -5.26
N LEU A 84 -10.52 2.58 -5.24
CA LEU A 84 -10.05 3.46 -4.18
C LEU A 84 -10.79 3.14 -2.88
N THR A 85 -10.13 2.39 -2.00
CA THR A 85 -10.68 2.11 -0.67
C THR A 85 -10.43 3.27 0.28
N GLY A 86 -11.27 3.41 1.33
CA GLY A 86 -11.04 4.39 2.39
C GLY A 86 -9.63 4.32 2.99
N LYS A 87 -9.04 3.11 3.09
CA LYS A 87 -7.67 2.90 3.56
C LYS A 87 -6.62 3.58 2.67
N MET A 88 -6.81 3.62 1.36
CA MET A 88 -5.89 4.33 0.47
C MET A 88 -5.86 5.82 0.77
N ILE A 89 -7.03 6.43 0.99
CA ILE A 89 -7.12 7.85 1.32
C ILE A 89 -6.39 8.13 2.64
N GLU A 90 -6.59 7.27 3.65
CA GLU A 90 -5.88 7.38 4.94
C GLU A 90 -4.36 7.24 4.76
N TYR A 91 -3.90 6.30 3.92
CA TYR A 91 -2.47 6.12 3.62
C TYR A 91 -1.88 7.32 2.88
N PHE A 92 -2.63 7.93 1.95
CA PHE A 92 -2.22 9.17 1.30
C PHE A 92 -2.03 10.30 2.31
N GLN A 93 -2.93 10.41 3.28
CA GLN A 93 -2.84 11.42 4.33
C GLN A 93 -1.67 11.17 5.29
N SER A 94 -1.25 9.92 5.48
CA SER A 94 -0.13 9.58 6.35
C SER A 94 1.22 10.09 5.83
N GLY A 95 1.36 10.23 4.52
CA GLY A 95 2.61 10.59 3.84
C GLY A 95 3.67 9.49 3.86
N SER A 96 3.38 8.32 4.40
CA SER A 96 4.29 7.17 4.37
C SER A 96 4.14 6.40 3.06
N PRO A 97 5.24 5.85 2.50
CA PRO A 97 5.18 5.05 1.29
C PRO A 97 4.18 3.89 1.39
N VAL A 98 3.47 3.61 0.31
CA VAL A 98 2.49 2.53 0.20
C VAL A 98 3.06 1.37 -0.61
N LEU A 99 3.11 0.20 0.00
CA LEU A 99 3.38 -1.07 -0.68
C LEU A 99 2.05 -1.80 -0.90
N ALA A 100 1.58 -1.84 -2.12
CA ALA A 100 0.36 -2.57 -2.47
C ALA A 100 0.69 -3.96 -3.03
N ILE A 101 0.02 -4.99 -2.51
CA ILE A 101 0.03 -6.35 -3.10
C ILE A 101 -1.34 -6.64 -3.67
N VAL A 102 -1.38 -6.90 -4.96
CA VAL A 102 -2.60 -7.16 -5.73
C VAL A 102 -2.72 -8.65 -6.01
N VAL A 103 -3.77 -9.25 -5.50
CA VAL A 103 -4.11 -10.66 -5.79
C VAL A 103 -4.98 -10.72 -7.04
N GLY A 104 -4.64 -11.62 -7.95
CA GLY A 104 -5.36 -11.80 -9.21
C GLY A 104 -4.68 -11.11 -10.38
N GLN A 105 -5.39 -10.20 -11.05
CA GLN A 105 -4.85 -9.48 -12.20
C GLN A 105 -4.10 -8.20 -11.76
N ASN A 106 -3.22 -7.71 -12.61
CA ASN A 106 -2.62 -6.39 -12.40
C ASN A 106 -3.72 -5.32 -12.35
N ASP A 107 -3.52 -4.33 -11.50
CA ASP A 107 -4.39 -3.15 -11.40
C ASP A 107 -3.63 -1.92 -11.94
N PRO A 108 -3.75 -1.61 -13.25
CA PRO A 108 -3.04 -0.49 -13.85
C PRO A 108 -3.48 0.86 -13.29
N GLU A 109 -4.75 0.96 -12.85
CA GLU A 109 -5.28 2.20 -12.28
C GLU A 109 -4.65 2.46 -10.91
N LEU A 110 -4.61 1.46 -10.03
CA LEU A 110 -3.92 1.55 -8.75
C LEU A 110 -2.43 1.89 -8.95
N GLN A 111 -1.77 1.22 -9.90
CA GLN A 111 -0.38 1.50 -10.22
C GLN A 111 -0.17 2.94 -10.69
N SER A 112 -1.05 3.45 -11.59
CA SER A 112 -1.00 4.83 -12.06
C SER A 112 -1.17 5.82 -10.90
N ILE A 113 -2.13 5.57 -10.00
CA ILE A 113 -2.39 6.42 -8.83
C ILE A 113 -1.15 6.51 -7.94
N LEU A 114 -0.56 5.38 -7.56
CA LEU A 114 0.61 5.35 -6.68
C LEU A 114 1.82 6.03 -7.32
N THR A 115 2.01 5.85 -8.64
CA THR A 115 3.09 6.46 -9.40
C THR A 115 2.88 7.96 -9.59
N ASP A 116 1.69 8.39 -10.01
CA ASP A 116 1.37 9.80 -10.24
C ASP A 116 1.48 10.66 -8.98
N LEU A 117 1.11 10.07 -7.85
CA LEU A 117 1.21 10.72 -6.55
C LEU A 117 2.59 10.55 -5.90
N GLU A 118 3.48 9.77 -6.49
CA GLU A 118 4.84 9.46 -6.00
C GLU A 118 4.85 8.90 -4.57
N ILE A 119 3.81 8.12 -4.19
CA ILE A 119 3.61 7.67 -2.82
C ILE A 119 3.84 6.18 -2.60
N GLY A 120 4.19 5.42 -3.63
CA GLY A 120 4.41 3.99 -3.45
C GLY A 120 4.43 3.20 -4.75
N ALA A 121 4.25 1.88 -4.61
CA ALA A 121 4.20 0.97 -5.74
C ALA A 121 3.21 -0.18 -5.49
N SER A 122 2.67 -0.75 -6.57
CA SER A 122 1.87 -1.96 -6.55
C SER A 122 2.57 -3.09 -7.28
N PHE A 123 2.46 -4.29 -6.72
CA PHE A 123 3.02 -5.52 -7.27
C PHE A 123 1.97 -6.61 -7.21
N SER A 124 2.04 -7.58 -8.13
CA SER A 124 1.21 -8.77 -8.05
C SER A 124 1.68 -9.71 -6.92
N ASP A 125 0.83 -10.63 -6.52
CA ASP A 125 1.22 -11.68 -5.56
C ASP A 125 1.95 -12.86 -6.23
N GLN A 126 2.35 -12.71 -7.51
CA GLN A 126 3.05 -13.74 -8.26
C GLN A 126 4.54 -13.79 -7.92
N PRO A 127 5.18 -14.97 -8.01
CA PRO A 127 6.62 -15.11 -7.74
C PRO A 127 7.51 -14.21 -8.60
N SER A 128 7.06 -13.83 -9.80
CA SER A 128 7.79 -12.91 -10.70
C SER A 128 8.02 -11.53 -10.08
N ASP A 129 7.12 -11.07 -9.21
CA ASP A 129 7.19 -9.74 -8.59
C ASP A 129 7.93 -9.72 -7.26
N LEU A 130 8.28 -10.89 -6.72
CA LEU A 130 8.96 -10.98 -5.41
C LEU A 130 10.24 -10.14 -5.33
N GLN A 131 11.02 -10.12 -6.41
CA GLN A 131 12.26 -9.33 -6.45
C GLN A 131 11.98 -7.82 -6.43
N HIS A 132 10.90 -7.38 -7.05
CA HIS A 132 10.47 -5.99 -7.02
C HIS A 132 9.98 -5.59 -5.61
N VAL A 133 9.22 -6.47 -4.94
CA VAL A 133 8.82 -6.28 -3.53
C VAL A 133 10.03 -6.18 -2.62
N LYS A 134 11.03 -7.08 -2.76
CA LYS A 134 12.30 -7.01 -2.03
C LYS A 134 13.01 -5.67 -2.27
N SER A 135 13.12 -5.26 -3.53
CA SER A 135 13.80 -4.02 -3.90
C SER A 135 13.11 -2.79 -3.31
N PHE A 136 11.78 -2.76 -3.32
CA PHE A 136 11.01 -1.68 -2.70
C PHE A 136 11.24 -1.60 -1.19
N ILE A 137 11.12 -2.72 -0.47
CA ILE A 137 11.33 -2.76 0.99
C ILE A 137 12.77 -2.35 1.33
N LEU A 138 13.75 -2.86 0.62
CA LEU A 138 15.15 -2.51 0.84
C LEU A 138 15.42 -1.02 0.59
N HIS A 139 14.87 -0.47 -0.48
CA HIS A 139 15.00 0.95 -0.79
C HIS A 139 14.47 1.83 0.35
N GLU A 140 13.25 1.57 0.83
CA GLU A 140 12.64 2.34 1.91
C GLU A 140 13.39 2.15 3.25
N TYR A 141 13.89 0.93 3.52
CA TYR A 141 14.74 0.66 4.68
C TYR A 141 16.04 1.48 4.65
N LEU A 142 16.74 1.52 3.51
CA LEU A 142 17.97 2.29 3.37
C LEU A 142 17.74 3.80 3.49
N LEU A 143 16.65 4.31 2.95
CA LEU A 143 16.25 5.71 3.12
C LEU A 143 15.98 6.02 4.60
N TRP A 144 15.24 5.16 5.28
CA TRP A 144 14.98 5.31 6.70
C TRP A 144 16.27 5.30 7.53
N LYS A 145 17.21 4.39 7.24
CA LYS A 145 18.50 4.31 7.93
C LYS A 145 19.34 5.55 7.74
N SER A 146 19.30 6.18 6.58
CA SER A 146 20.14 7.33 6.23
C SER A 146 19.55 8.67 6.66
N ALA A 147 18.23 8.84 6.57
CA ALA A 147 17.57 10.13 6.73
C ALA A 147 16.43 10.14 7.78
N GLY A 148 16.15 9.00 8.42
CA GLY A 148 14.99 8.83 9.27
C GLY A 148 13.73 8.55 8.46
N MET A 149 12.54 8.82 9.01
CA MET A 149 11.28 8.51 8.33
C MET A 149 11.17 9.25 7.00
N ASN A 150 11.06 8.48 5.92
CA ASN A 150 10.83 9.00 4.58
C ASN A 150 9.34 9.34 4.42
N ARG A 151 9.01 10.63 4.62
CA ARG A 151 7.66 11.12 4.34
C ARG A 151 7.64 11.84 3.01
N LYS A 152 6.82 11.32 2.12
CA LYS A 152 6.53 11.96 0.83
C LYS A 152 5.17 12.65 0.96
N PRO A 153 5.11 13.98 1.07
CA PRO A 153 3.82 14.66 1.02
C PRO A 153 3.18 14.32 -0.33
N VAL A 154 1.93 13.89 -0.29
CA VAL A 154 1.16 13.63 -1.50
C VAL A 154 1.17 14.89 -2.37
N ASN A 155 1.40 14.73 -3.65
CA ASN A 155 1.24 15.83 -4.59
C ASN A 155 -0.24 16.25 -4.69
N VAL A 156 -0.61 17.22 -3.82
CA VAL A 156 -1.99 17.68 -3.66
C VAL A 156 -2.56 18.25 -4.96
N ASP A 157 -1.71 18.85 -5.79
CA ASP A 157 -2.16 19.42 -7.07
C ASP A 157 -2.51 18.32 -8.08
N VAL A 158 -1.73 17.24 -8.11
CA VAL A 158 -2.06 16.05 -8.91
C VAL A 158 -3.31 15.38 -8.36
N LEU A 159 -3.41 15.22 -7.04
CA LEU A 159 -4.59 14.63 -6.39
C LEU A 159 -5.87 15.41 -6.75
N LYS A 160 -5.86 16.74 -6.60
CA LYS A 160 -7.01 17.58 -6.95
C LYS A 160 -7.34 17.52 -8.43
N ARG A 161 -6.34 17.61 -9.29
CA ARG A 161 -6.54 17.65 -10.75
C ARG A 161 -7.08 16.34 -11.32
N LYS A 162 -6.60 15.18 -10.80
CA LYS A 162 -6.95 13.87 -11.37
C LYS A 162 -8.04 13.13 -10.59
N TYR A 163 -8.08 13.30 -9.27
CA TYR A 163 -8.85 12.44 -8.37
C TYR A 163 -9.87 13.20 -7.51
N SER A 164 -10.06 14.52 -7.72
CA SER A 164 -11.14 15.24 -7.06
C SER A 164 -12.49 14.78 -7.64
N MET A 165 -13.57 14.97 -6.88
CA MET A 165 -14.92 14.69 -7.35
C MET A 165 -15.22 15.44 -8.66
N ASP A 166 -14.80 16.70 -8.77
CA ASP A 166 -14.97 17.50 -9.99
C ASP A 166 -14.23 16.90 -11.18
N ALA A 167 -12.98 16.45 -10.99
CA ALA A 167 -12.19 15.82 -12.04
C ALA A 167 -12.80 14.49 -12.50
N VAL A 168 -13.26 13.67 -11.56
CA VAL A 168 -13.89 12.37 -11.87
C VAL A 168 -15.25 12.54 -12.54
N MET A 169 -16.01 13.55 -12.15
CA MET A 169 -17.35 13.83 -12.71
C MET A 169 -17.34 14.64 -14.00
N ALA A 170 -16.25 15.34 -14.33
CA ALA A 170 -16.16 16.18 -15.52
C ALA A 170 -16.49 15.46 -16.84
N PRO A 171 -16.00 14.23 -17.10
CA PRO A 171 -16.37 13.46 -18.29
C PRO A 171 -17.87 13.16 -18.35
N LEU A 172 -18.50 12.86 -17.20
CA LEU A 172 -19.94 12.58 -17.11
C LEU A 172 -20.75 13.82 -17.43
N TRP A 173 -20.41 14.97 -16.86
CA TRP A 173 -21.09 16.24 -17.16
C TRP A 173 -20.95 16.60 -18.63
N SER A 174 -19.74 16.44 -19.21
CA SER A 174 -19.51 16.69 -20.63
C SER A 174 -20.34 15.77 -21.56
N ALA A 175 -20.57 14.53 -21.16
CA ALA A 175 -21.39 13.59 -21.90
C ALA A 175 -22.86 13.96 -21.83
N LEU A 176 -23.38 14.40 -20.69
CA LEU A 176 -24.74 14.84 -20.48
C LEU A 176 -25.06 16.12 -21.29
N ASP A 177 -24.16 17.09 -21.28
CA ASP A 177 -24.31 18.33 -22.04
C ASP A 177 -24.40 18.07 -23.56
N LYS A 178 -23.60 17.13 -24.08
CA LYS A 178 -23.68 16.75 -25.50
C LYS A 178 -25.01 16.08 -25.87
N THR A 179 -25.59 15.33 -24.95
CA THR A 179 -26.88 14.66 -25.18
C THR A 179 -28.05 15.66 -25.19
N GLN A 180 -27.96 16.69 -24.33
CA GLN A 180 -28.99 17.76 -24.31
C GLN A 180 -28.89 18.70 -25.50
N SER A 181 -27.72 18.88 -26.10
CA SER A 181 -27.53 19.73 -27.29
C SER A 181 -27.92 19.06 -28.61
N ALA A 182 -28.24 17.75 -28.57
CA ALA A 182 -28.65 16.95 -29.74
C ALA A 182 -30.15 16.73 -29.85
N ILE A 183 -30.97 17.36 -28.96
CA ILE A 183 -32.45 17.42 -29.00
C ILE A 183 -32.88 18.80 -29.42
#